data_e998109ca58d7e3d1db8152a1c6cd1bd
#
_entry.id   e998109ca58d7e3d1db8152a1c6cd1bd
#
_cell.length_a   1.000
_cell.length_b   1.000
_cell.length_c   1.000
_cell.angle_alpha   90.00
_cell.angle_beta   90.00
_cell.angle_gamma   90.00
#
_symmetry.space_group_name_H-M   'P 1'
#
loop_
_entity.id
_entity.type
_entity.pdbx_description
1 polymer ?
#
loop_
_entity_poly.entity_id
_entity_poly.type
_entity_poly.pdbx_seq_one_letter_code
_entity_poly.pdbx_strand_id
1 'polypeptide(L)'
;MHVISVISTKGGEGKSTHSANLAGFCADGGLKTLLIDGDYAQPTASSYYSLRYEAPCGLFELLMQTVDLNRPEQLISRTSIDNLDLIISNDPHEQLKTAMMHAPDGRIRLRNLLQHPLFSAYDVIVIDSQGARSIMLELVLLATSHTAVAMVKPVVPDVREFLRGTVTLMEELLPYRGFGIALPPMKILVNCMDYTLLAEEALSALTTIIADRMYSKADIPPVTLLETQIYDLEVYKLGHTRGQPAHRLEYQTDRKSLPAAQTMHDLACELFPQWRDRFDAVLQNQPKGDK
;
A
#
# COMPACT_ATOMS: atom_id res chain seq x y z
N MET A 1 10.71 -6.39 10.58
CA MET A 1 10.32 -5.84 9.26
C MET A 1 8.97 -6.40 8.86
N HIS A 2 8.00 -5.54 8.57
CA HIS A 2 6.67 -5.90 8.08
C HIS A 2 6.52 -5.38 6.65
N VAL A 3 6.35 -6.26 5.68
CA VAL A 3 6.09 -5.88 4.30
C VAL A 3 4.59 -5.94 4.04
N ILE A 4 4.00 -4.80 3.75
CA ILE A 4 2.60 -4.68 3.33
C ILE A 4 2.52 -4.18 1.90
N SER A 5 1.47 -4.52 1.21
CA SER A 5 1.17 -3.98 -0.12
C SER A 5 -0.22 -3.35 -0.16
N VAL A 6 -0.35 -2.28 -0.92
CA VAL A 6 -1.65 -1.68 -1.25
C VAL A 6 -1.98 -2.06 -2.68
N ILE A 7 -3.05 -2.81 -2.87
CA ILE A 7 -3.36 -3.49 -4.12
C ILE A 7 -4.76 -3.21 -4.62
N SER A 8 -4.95 -3.28 -5.93
CA SER A 8 -6.24 -3.39 -6.62
C SER A 8 -5.99 -3.87 -8.04
N THR A 9 -6.90 -4.64 -8.59
CA THR A 9 -6.88 -5.02 -10.02
C THR A 9 -7.50 -3.96 -10.92
N LYS A 10 -7.92 -2.82 -10.34
CA LYS A 10 -8.52 -1.69 -11.04
C LYS A 10 -7.71 -0.41 -10.81
N GLY A 11 -7.60 0.44 -11.84
CA GLY A 11 -7.01 1.77 -11.74
C GLY A 11 -7.93 2.78 -11.05
N GLY A 12 -7.35 3.85 -10.48
CA GLY A 12 -8.12 4.96 -9.90
C GLY A 12 -8.74 4.68 -8.52
N GLU A 13 -8.32 3.62 -7.83
CA GLU A 13 -8.81 3.26 -6.49
C GLU A 13 -8.12 4.04 -5.34
N GLY A 14 -7.15 4.91 -5.64
CA GLY A 14 -6.44 5.70 -4.63
C GLY A 14 -5.26 4.99 -3.97
N LYS A 15 -4.78 3.87 -4.52
CA LYS A 15 -3.66 3.09 -3.95
C LYS A 15 -2.44 3.94 -3.61
N SER A 16 -1.85 4.61 -4.61
CA SER A 16 -0.62 5.40 -4.44
C SER A 16 -0.78 6.50 -3.40
N THR A 17 -1.95 7.16 -3.40
CA THR A 17 -2.28 8.18 -2.38
C THR A 17 -2.25 7.58 -0.98
N HIS A 18 -2.90 6.43 -0.78
CA HIS A 18 -3.00 5.83 0.55
C HIS A 18 -1.76 5.03 0.95
N SER A 19 -1.00 4.48 -0.02
CA SER A 19 0.34 3.92 0.22
C SER A 19 1.27 5.00 0.79
N ALA A 20 1.31 6.17 0.15
CA ALA A 20 2.12 7.29 0.61
C ALA A 20 1.66 7.80 1.98
N ASN A 21 0.35 8.02 2.18
CA ASN A 21 -0.19 8.51 3.46
C ASN A 21 0.07 7.54 4.61
N LEU A 22 -0.12 6.24 4.40
CA LEU A 22 0.18 5.23 5.41
C LEU A 22 1.67 5.17 5.73
N ALA A 23 2.54 5.22 4.71
CA ALA A 23 3.98 5.25 4.91
C ALA A 23 4.42 6.50 5.68
N GLY A 24 3.87 7.67 5.34
CA GLY A 24 4.14 8.92 6.06
C GLY A 24 3.64 8.89 7.51
N PHE A 25 2.47 8.29 7.76
CA PHE A 25 1.93 8.15 9.12
C PHE A 25 2.79 7.21 9.97
N CYS A 26 3.22 6.07 9.41
CA CYS A 26 4.13 5.14 10.09
C CYS A 26 5.46 5.82 10.45
N ALA A 27 6.02 6.62 9.52
CA ALA A 27 7.25 7.37 9.73
C ALA A 27 7.11 8.42 10.86
N ASP A 28 5.98 9.12 10.93
CA ASP A 28 5.68 10.07 12.01
C ASP A 28 5.48 9.38 13.36
N GLY A 29 5.03 8.12 13.35
CA GLY A 29 5.05 7.23 14.52
C GLY A 29 6.44 6.75 14.95
N GLY A 30 7.51 7.28 14.31
CA GLY A 30 8.90 6.93 14.62
C GLY A 30 9.32 5.56 14.10
N LEU A 31 8.59 4.98 13.15
CA LEU A 31 8.96 3.73 12.49
C LEU A 31 9.84 4.03 11.27
N LYS A 32 10.97 3.33 11.15
CA LYS A 32 11.78 3.42 9.95
C LYS A 32 11.02 2.77 8.79
N THR A 33 10.54 3.57 7.87
CA THR A 33 9.60 3.19 6.83
C THR A 33 10.22 3.33 5.45
N LEU A 34 9.99 2.34 4.58
CA LEU A 34 10.34 2.37 3.16
C LEU A 34 9.06 2.31 2.33
N LEU A 35 8.86 3.28 1.45
CA LEU A 35 7.85 3.22 0.41
C LEU A 35 8.50 2.69 -0.88
N ILE A 36 7.92 1.68 -1.49
CA ILE A 36 8.34 1.17 -2.81
C ILE A 36 7.23 1.45 -3.81
N ASP A 37 7.52 2.23 -4.83
CA ASP A 37 6.58 2.46 -5.92
C ASP A 37 6.69 1.33 -6.94
N GLY A 38 5.71 0.44 -6.94
CA GLY A 38 5.63 -0.72 -7.83
C GLY A 38 4.86 -0.45 -9.13
N ASP A 39 4.34 0.75 -9.34
CA ASP A 39 3.63 1.13 -10.57
C ASP A 39 4.60 1.76 -11.59
N TYR A 40 5.18 0.90 -12.43
CA TYR A 40 6.12 1.36 -13.47
C TYR A 40 5.45 2.20 -14.56
N ALA A 41 4.14 2.06 -14.77
CA ALA A 41 3.41 2.77 -15.82
C ALA A 41 2.97 4.17 -15.39
N GLN A 42 2.60 4.34 -14.11
CA GLN A 42 2.16 5.60 -13.53
C GLN A 42 2.77 5.78 -12.13
N PRO A 43 4.05 6.20 -12.02
CA PRO A 43 4.79 6.26 -10.75
C PRO A 43 4.32 7.40 -9.85
N THR A 44 3.07 7.34 -9.40
CA THR A 44 2.45 8.39 -8.60
C THR A 44 3.02 8.46 -7.19
N ALA A 45 3.33 7.31 -6.58
CA ALA A 45 3.92 7.27 -5.24
C ALA A 45 5.33 7.85 -5.22
N SER A 46 6.09 7.70 -6.31
CA SER A 46 7.43 8.28 -6.47
C SER A 46 7.45 9.82 -6.43
N SER A 47 6.37 10.46 -6.86
CA SER A 47 6.25 11.92 -6.90
C SER A 47 5.47 12.52 -5.72
N TYR A 48 5.01 11.69 -4.77
CA TYR A 48 4.15 12.16 -3.68
C TYR A 48 4.89 13.08 -2.72
N TYR A 49 6.13 12.78 -2.38
CA TYR A 49 6.95 13.54 -1.46
C TYR A 49 8.14 14.20 -2.15
N SER A 50 8.50 15.41 -1.71
CA SER A 50 9.76 16.01 -2.14
C SER A 50 10.94 15.20 -1.63
N LEU A 51 11.99 15.08 -2.43
CA LEU A 51 13.19 14.35 -2.09
C LEU A 51 14.29 15.29 -1.59
N ARG A 52 14.94 14.93 -0.46
CA ARG A 52 16.21 15.54 -0.02
C ARG A 52 17.39 14.96 -0.79
N TYR A 53 17.24 13.70 -1.22
CA TYR A 53 18.19 12.98 -2.02
C TYR A 53 17.47 12.02 -2.94
N GLU A 54 17.73 12.08 -4.23
CA GLU A 54 17.25 11.14 -5.22
C GLU A 54 18.37 10.17 -5.59
N ALA A 55 18.13 8.88 -5.40
CA ALA A 55 19.09 7.84 -5.77
C ALA A 55 19.16 7.69 -7.30
N PRO A 56 20.34 7.36 -7.85
CA PRO A 56 20.50 7.18 -9.30
C PRO A 56 19.80 5.94 -9.86
N CYS A 57 19.44 4.97 -9.00
CA CYS A 57 18.75 3.74 -9.36
C CYS A 57 17.38 3.69 -8.64
N GLY A 58 16.48 2.86 -9.19
CA GLY A 58 15.15 2.65 -8.63
C GLY A 58 14.68 1.20 -8.74
N LEU A 59 13.38 1.02 -8.88
CA LEU A 59 12.76 -0.30 -8.98
C LEU A 59 13.28 -1.10 -10.19
N PHE A 60 13.60 -0.41 -11.30
CA PHE A 60 14.11 -1.07 -12.50
C PHE A 60 15.44 -1.77 -12.19
N GLU A 61 16.44 -1.05 -11.68
CA GLU A 61 17.76 -1.61 -11.38
C GLU A 61 17.69 -2.65 -10.25
N LEU A 62 16.79 -2.45 -9.27
CA LEU A 62 16.54 -3.44 -8.22
C LEU A 62 16.06 -4.77 -8.81
N LEU A 63 15.00 -4.74 -9.64
CA LEU A 63 14.43 -5.94 -10.22
C LEU A 63 15.30 -6.55 -11.33
N MET A 64 16.08 -5.75 -12.04
CA MET A 64 17.07 -6.22 -13.00
C MET A 64 18.37 -6.71 -12.34
N GLN A 65 18.51 -6.51 -11.01
CA GLN A 65 19.69 -6.90 -10.22
C GLN A 65 20.98 -6.26 -10.73
N THR A 66 20.89 -5.01 -11.18
CA THR A 66 22.02 -4.23 -11.70
C THR A 66 22.54 -3.20 -10.71
N VAL A 67 21.89 -3.03 -9.56
CA VAL A 67 22.34 -2.16 -8.47
C VAL A 67 23.02 -2.95 -7.36
N ASP A 68 24.08 -2.38 -6.76
CA ASP A 68 24.78 -2.96 -5.62
C ASP A 68 24.02 -2.63 -4.31
N LEU A 69 23.36 -3.63 -3.72
CA LEU A 69 22.60 -3.48 -2.47
C LEU A 69 23.47 -3.21 -1.23
N ASN A 70 24.79 -3.34 -1.32
CA ASN A 70 25.72 -2.93 -0.27
C ASN A 70 25.97 -1.41 -0.28
N ARG A 71 25.44 -0.71 -1.29
CA ARG A 71 25.50 0.76 -1.43
C ARG A 71 24.09 1.35 -1.42
N PRO A 72 23.48 1.51 -0.23
CA PRO A 72 22.10 1.99 -0.10
C PRO A 72 21.83 3.30 -0.85
N GLU A 73 22.81 4.19 -0.89
CA GLU A 73 22.73 5.48 -1.58
C GLU A 73 22.50 5.36 -3.09
N GLN A 74 22.77 4.22 -3.70
CA GLN A 74 22.49 4.01 -5.11
C GLN A 74 21.02 3.70 -5.40
N LEU A 75 20.27 3.19 -4.41
CA LEU A 75 18.90 2.70 -4.59
C LEU A 75 17.88 3.48 -3.75
N ILE A 76 18.26 3.90 -2.55
CA ILE A 76 17.35 4.47 -1.57
C ILE A 76 17.36 5.98 -1.66
N SER A 77 16.26 6.54 -2.13
CA SER A 77 15.99 7.98 -2.10
C SER A 77 15.49 8.40 -0.73
N ARG A 78 15.87 9.61 -0.28
CA ARG A 78 15.45 10.16 1.02
C ARG A 78 14.39 11.22 0.81
N THR A 79 13.23 11.04 1.42
CA THR A 79 12.14 12.01 1.33
C THR A 79 12.36 13.19 2.27
N SER A 80 11.53 14.22 2.13
CA SER A 80 11.45 15.35 3.07
C SER A 80 10.84 14.96 4.43
N ILE A 81 10.22 13.78 4.54
CA ILE A 81 9.63 13.25 5.76
C ILE A 81 10.70 12.44 6.50
N ASP A 82 10.93 12.75 7.76
CA ASP A 82 11.89 12.00 8.58
C ASP A 82 11.42 10.55 8.76
N ASN A 83 12.36 9.61 8.81
CA ASN A 83 12.12 8.15 8.86
C ASN A 83 11.42 7.55 7.63
N LEU A 84 11.17 8.31 6.56
CA LEU A 84 10.56 7.82 5.34
C LEU A 84 11.56 7.87 4.17
N ASP A 85 11.95 6.70 3.71
CA ASP A 85 12.73 6.51 2.50
C ASP A 85 11.87 6.00 1.34
N LEU A 86 12.36 6.10 0.12
CA LEU A 86 11.64 5.75 -1.10
C LEU A 86 12.52 5.00 -2.09
N ILE A 87 11.99 3.93 -2.68
CA ILE A 87 12.49 3.38 -3.95
C ILE A 87 11.56 3.87 -5.05
N ILE A 88 12.09 4.71 -5.93
CA ILE A 88 11.33 5.29 -7.04
C ILE A 88 11.05 4.26 -8.13
N SER A 89 9.95 4.41 -8.83
CA SER A 89 9.67 3.67 -10.06
C SER A 89 10.28 4.41 -11.25
N ASN A 90 11.11 3.72 -12.03
CA ASN A 90 11.94 4.33 -13.06
C ASN A 90 12.11 3.44 -14.31
N ASP A 91 11.03 2.86 -14.82
CA ASP A 91 11.04 2.04 -16.03
C ASP A 91 10.53 2.82 -17.26
N PRO A 92 11.34 3.72 -17.85
CA PRO A 92 10.91 4.62 -18.91
C PRO A 92 10.53 3.92 -20.22
N HIS A 93 10.90 2.64 -20.35
CA HIS A 93 10.66 1.85 -21.57
C HIS A 93 9.71 0.68 -21.34
N GLU A 94 9.04 0.62 -20.18
CA GLU A 94 8.09 -0.44 -19.81
C GLU A 94 8.66 -1.87 -19.96
N GLN A 95 9.93 -2.05 -19.64
CA GLN A 95 10.65 -3.31 -19.83
C GLN A 95 10.44 -4.30 -18.69
N LEU A 96 10.14 -3.82 -17.47
CA LEU A 96 10.02 -4.64 -16.28
C LEU A 96 8.99 -5.76 -16.44
N LYS A 97 7.82 -5.44 -17.00
CA LYS A 97 6.77 -6.45 -17.22
C LYS A 97 7.31 -7.62 -18.06
N THR A 98 7.92 -7.33 -19.19
CA THR A 98 8.48 -8.36 -20.09
C THR A 98 9.64 -9.09 -19.44
N ALA A 99 10.55 -8.37 -18.78
CA ALA A 99 11.69 -8.96 -18.09
C ALA A 99 11.25 -9.95 -17.00
N MET A 100 10.27 -9.56 -16.17
CA MET A 100 9.75 -10.43 -15.10
C MET A 100 8.96 -11.62 -15.65
N MET A 101 8.29 -11.50 -16.80
CA MET A 101 7.61 -12.63 -17.45
C MET A 101 8.58 -13.70 -17.93
N HIS A 102 9.76 -13.31 -18.40
CA HIS A 102 10.76 -14.24 -18.94
C HIS A 102 11.80 -14.69 -17.92
N ALA A 103 11.95 -13.99 -16.81
CA ALA A 103 12.87 -14.38 -15.76
C ALA A 103 12.38 -15.66 -15.03
N PRO A 104 13.25 -16.66 -14.80
CA PRO A 104 12.86 -17.89 -14.10
C PRO A 104 12.29 -17.65 -12.71
N ASP A 105 12.76 -16.63 -11.99
CA ASP A 105 12.36 -16.22 -10.66
C ASP A 105 11.49 -14.96 -10.65
N GLY A 106 11.06 -14.46 -11.81
CA GLY A 106 10.47 -13.14 -11.98
C GLY A 106 9.36 -12.82 -10.97
N ARG A 107 8.43 -13.76 -10.73
CA ARG A 107 7.33 -13.56 -9.78
C ARG A 107 7.78 -13.49 -8.32
N ILE A 108 8.85 -14.16 -7.94
CA ILE A 108 9.35 -14.21 -6.56
C ILE A 108 10.59 -13.33 -6.33
N ARG A 109 11.05 -12.65 -7.37
CA ARG A 109 12.29 -11.88 -7.35
C ARG A 109 12.30 -10.78 -6.29
N LEU A 110 11.25 -9.96 -6.22
CA LEU A 110 11.15 -8.92 -5.20
C LEU A 110 11.18 -9.52 -3.79
N ARG A 111 10.45 -10.62 -3.56
CA ARG A 111 10.48 -11.35 -2.28
C ARG A 111 11.91 -11.73 -1.90
N ASN A 112 12.68 -12.29 -2.85
CA ASN A 112 14.05 -12.73 -2.59
C ASN A 112 14.98 -11.53 -2.33
N LEU A 113 14.84 -10.46 -3.10
CA LEU A 113 15.61 -9.23 -2.93
C LEU A 113 15.37 -8.59 -1.55
N LEU A 114 14.12 -8.57 -1.07
CA LEU A 114 13.77 -8.03 0.25
C LEU A 114 14.33 -8.84 1.43
N GLN A 115 14.93 -10.02 1.20
CA GLN A 115 15.69 -10.75 2.22
C GLN A 115 17.09 -10.16 2.44
N HIS A 116 17.57 -9.26 1.59
CA HIS A 116 18.88 -8.64 1.77
C HIS A 116 18.94 -7.80 3.05
N PRO A 117 20.08 -7.80 3.79
CA PRO A 117 20.23 -7.07 5.06
C PRO A 117 19.88 -5.57 4.99
N LEU A 118 20.05 -4.95 3.83
CA LEU A 118 19.64 -3.56 3.59
C LEU A 118 18.20 -3.30 4.05
N PHE A 119 17.28 -4.19 3.70
CA PHE A 119 15.86 -4.02 3.97
C PHE A 119 15.49 -4.35 5.41
N SER A 120 16.28 -5.18 6.10
CA SER A 120 16.04 -5.52 7.51
C SER A 120 16.19 -4.32 8.47
N ALA A 121 16.77 -3.22 7.99
CA ALA A 121 16.87 -1.97 8.73
C ALA A 121 15.52 -1.22 8.85
N TYR A 122 14.50 -1.60 8.10
CA TYR A 122 13.18 -0.98 8.12
C TYR A 122 12.21 -1.74 9.02
N ASP A 123 11.39 -1.01 9.78
CA ASP A 123 10.30 -1.57 10.57
C ASP A 123 9.14 -1.98 9.66
N VAL A 124 8.80 -1.07 8.70
CA VAL A 124 7.70 -1.21 7.75
C VAL A 124 8.20 -0.95 6.33
N ILE A 125 7.80 -1.82 5.39
CA ILE A 125 7.91 -1.59 3.96
C ILE A 125 6.50 -1.55 3.38
N VAL A 126 6.13 -0.43 2.77
CA VAL A 126 4.85 -0.25 2.06
C VAL A 126 5.12 -0.34 0.57
N ILE A 127 4.47 -1.28 -0.12
CA ILE A 127 4.60 -1.44 -1.56
C ILE A 127 3.31 -0.93 -2.23
N ASP A 128 3.42 0.15 -2.99
CA ASP A 128 2.35 0.57 -3.90
C ASP A 128 2.32 -0.34 -5.12
N SER A 129 1.15 -0.69 -5.62
CA SER A 129 1.04 -1.61 -6.76
C SER A 129 0.36 -0.98 -7.96
N GLN A 130 0.67 -1.51 -9.14
CA GLN A 130 -0.04 -1.15 -10.36
C GLN A 130 -1.54 -1.50 -10.25
N GLY A 131 -2.38 -0.63 -10.80
CA GLY A 131 -3.83 -0.79 -10.83
C GLY A 131 -4.32 -1.68 -11.96
N ALA A 132 -3.70 -2.84 -12.17
CA ALA A 132 -4.07 -3.81 -13.19
C ALA A 132 -3.62 -5.21 -12.79
N ARG A 133 -4.35 -6.21 -13.26
CA ARG A 133 -3.88 -7.61 -13.16
C ARG A 133 -2.67 -7.81 -14.06
N SER A 134 -1.52 -8.04 -13.46
CA SER A 134 -0.24 -8.16 -14.16
C SER A 134 0.75 -8.98 -13.35
N ILE A 135 1.84 -9.43 -13.99
CA ILE A 135 2.95 -10.10 -13.29
C ILE A 135 3.55 -9.22 -12.20
N MET A 136 3.50 -7.89 -12.35
CA MET A 136 3.99 -6.95 -11.34
C MET A 136 3.13 -6.99 -10.09
N LEU A 137 1.81 -7.15 -10.21
CA LEU A 137 0.92 -7.33 -9.07
C LEU A 137 1.15 -8.69 -8.39
N GLU A 138 1.38 -9.77 -9.16
CA GLU A 138 1.74 -11.08 -8.63
C GLU A 138 3.05 -11.01 -7.81
N LEU A 139 4.07 -10.35 -8.35
CA LEU A 139 5.36 -10.13 -7.71
C LEU A 139 5.22 -9.35 -6.39
N VAL A 140 4.41 -8.31 -6.36
CA VAL A 140 4.11 -7.53 -5.16
C VAL A 140 3.40 -8.39 -4.10
N LEU A 141 2.38 -9.16 -4.49
CA LEU A 141 1.67 -10.05 -3.57
C LEU A 141 2.58 -11.12 -2.97
N LEU A 142 3.43 -11.74 -3.78
CA LEU A 142 4.38 -12.77 -3.31
C LEU A 142 5.50 -12.19 -2.46
N ALA A 143 5.81 -10.91 -2.58
CA ALA A 143 6.78 -10.20 -1.72
C ALA A 143 6.17 -9.74 -0.39
N THR A 144 4.84 -9.65 -0.30
CA THR A 144 4.12 -9.22 0.90
C THR A 144 4.22 -10.29 1.99
N SER A 145 4.76 -9.94 3.15
CA SER A 145 4.95 -10.88 4.27
C SER A 145 3.98 -10.65 5.44
N HIS A 146 3.32 -9.49 5.49
CA HIS A 146 2.43 -9.15 6.61
C HIS A 146 0.96 -9.12 6.18
N THR A 147 0.56 -8.17 5.35
CA THR A 147 -0.84 -7.99 4.92
C THR A 147 -0.91 -7.35 3.54
N ALA A 148 -1.77 -7.87 2.68
CA ALA A 148 -2.18 -7.19 1.46
C ALA A 148 -3.43 -6.34 1.76
N VAL A 149 -3.35 -5.01 1.57
CA VAL A 149 -4.46 -4.08 1.72
C VAL A 149 -5.12 -3.90 0.37
N ALA A 150 -6.30 -4.48 0.18
CA ALA A 150 -7.05 -4.40 -1.06
C ALA A 150 -7.97 -3.19 -1.05
N MET A 151 -7.75 -2.25 -1.97
CA MET A 151 -8.58 -1.05 -2.11
C MET A 151 -9.82 -1.34 -2.92
N VAL A 152 -11.01 -0.96 -2.40
CA VAL A 152 -12.30 -1.15 -3.06
C VAL A 152 -13.16 0.09 -2.84
N LYS A 153 -13.77 0.63 -3.90
CA LYS A 153 -14.81 1.65 -3.75
C LYS A 153 -16.16 1.01 -3.44
N PRO A 154 -17.01 1.67 -2.65
CA PRO A 154 -18.32 1.13 -2.25
C PRO A 154 -19.34 1.26 -3.39
N VAL A 155 -19.04 0.65 -4.52
CA VAL A 155 -19.93 0.55 -5.68
C VAL A 155 -19.94 -0.86 -6.22
N VAL A 156 -21.09 -1.35 -6.64
CA VAL A 156 -21.28 -2.75 -7.06
C VAL A 156 -20.29 -3.24 -8.12
N PRO A 157 -19.95 -2.45 -9.18
CA PRO A 157 -18.95 -2.88 -10.15
C PRO A 157 -17.57 -3.14 -9.55
N ASP A 158 -17.13 -2.33 -8.57
CA ASP A 158 -15.81 -2.44 -7.96
C ASP A 158 -15.75 -3.62 -6.98
N VAL A 159 -16.82 -3.86 -6.23
CA VAL A 159 -16.97 -5.07 -5.40
C VAL A 159 -16.89 -6.33 -6.27
N ARG A 160 -17.57 -6.33 -7.43
CA ARG A 160 -17.48 -7.47 -8.37
C ARG A 160 -16.09 -7.67 -8.95
N GLU A 161 -15.41 -6.57 -9.30
CA GLU A 161 -14.05 -6.61 -9.82
C GLU A 161 -13.07 -7.11 -8.75
N PHE A 162 -13.22 -6.68 -7.49
CA PHE A 162 -12.46 -7.23 -6.39
C PHE A 162 -12.58 -8.76 -6.30
N LEU A 163 -13.81 -9.28 -6.35
CA LEU A 163 -14.05 -10.72 -6.27
C LEU A 163 -13.49 -11.47 -7.48
N ARG A 164 -13.68 -10.97 -8.69
CA ARG A 164 -13.25 -11.63 -9.93
C ARG A 164 -11.79 -11.41 -10.26
N GLY A 165 -11.22 -10.26 -9.88
CA GLY A 165 -9.84 -9.90 -10.16
C GLY A 165 -8.91 -10.30 -9.02
N THR A 166 -9.08 -9.65 -7.87
CA THR A 166 -8.12 -9.77 -6.75
C THR A 166 -8.21 -11.13 -6.05
N VAL A 167 -9.42 -11.61 -5.74
CA VAL A 167 -9.60 -12.90 -5.07
C VAL A 167 -9.15 -14.05 -5.99
N THR A 168 -9.54 -14.02 -7.26
CA THR A 168 -9.10 -15.04 -8.22
C THR A 168 -7.58 -15.03 -8.40
N LEU A 169 -6.94 -13.88 -8.38
CA LEU A 169 -5.47 -13.79 -8.42
C LEU A 169 -4.84 -14.49 -7.21
N MET A 170 -5.40 -14.33 -6.01
CA MET A 170 -4.94 -15.06 -4.82
C MET A 170 -5.07 -16.57 -4.99
N GLU A 171 -6.17 -17.05 -5.58
CA GLU A 171 -6.37 -18.48 -5.88
C GLU A 171 -5.31 -19.02 -6.84
N GLU A 172 -4.97 -18.27 -7.89
CA GLU A 172 -3.96 -18.64 -8.88
C GLU A 172 -2.54 -18.67 -8.30
N LEU A 173 -2.29 -17.91 -7.23
CA LEU A 173 -0.99 -17.90 -6.55
C LEU A 173 -0.85 -18.99 -5.47
N LEU A 174 -1.92 -19.73 -5.14
CA LEU A 174 -1.85 -20.82 -4.14
C LEU A 174 -0.75 -21.87 -4.41
N PRO A 175 -0.45 -22.26 -5.67
CA PRO A 175 0.61 -23.24 -5.94
C PRO A 175 1.99 -22.84 -5.38
N TYR A 176 2.24 -21.54 -5.15
CA TYR A 176 3.49 -21.07 -4.55
C TYR A 176 3.70 -21.55 -3.10
N ARG A 177 2.63 -21.97 -2.41
CA ARG A 177 2.74 -22.66 -1.11
C ARG A 177 3.62 -23.92 -1.18
N GLY A 178 3.58 -24.64 -2.31
CA GLY A 178 4.44 -25.81 -2.54
C GLY A 178 5.94 -25.48 -2.58
N PHE A 179 6.28 -24.23 -2.81
CA PHE A 179 7.66 -23.71 -2.75
C PHE A 179 7.99 -23.02 -1.42
N GLY A 180 7.15 -23.20 -0.38
CA GLY A 180 7.34 -22.55 0.92
C GLY A 180 7.00 -21.07 0.96
N ILE A 181 6.28 -20.56 -0.04
CA ILE A 181 5.86 -19.15 -0.11
C ILE A 181 4.42 -19.04 0.37
N ALA A 182 4.23 -18.52 1.59
CA ALA A 182 2.91 -18.23 2.11
C ALA A 182 2.37 -16.94 1.46
N LEU A 183 1.11 -16.97 1.02
CA LEU A 183 0.40 -15.76 0.62
C LEU A 183 0.00 -14.96 1.87
N PRO A 184 -0.02 -13.62 1.80
CA PRO A 184 -0.43 -12.78 2.92
C PRO A 184 -1.94 -12.89 3.17
N PRO A 185 -2.40 -12.68 4.42
CA PRO A 185 -3.80 -12.35 4.66
C PRO A 185 -4.15 -11.05 3.93
N MET A 186 -5.42 -10.92 3.56
CA MET A 186 -5.92 -9.74 2.85
C MET A 186 -6.88 -8.96 3.74
N LYS A 187 -6.67 -7.65 3.83
CA LYS A 187 -7.58 -6.73 4.48
C LYS A 187 -8.16 -5.76 3.45
N ILE A 188 -9.49 -5.69 3.36
CA ILE A 188 -10.17 -4.79 2.43
C ILE A 188 -10.29 -3.42 3.07
N LEU A 189 -9.82 -2.39 2.38
CA LEU A 189 -9.99 -0.99 2.74
C LEU A 189 -11.00 -0.34 1.80
N VAL A 190 -12.14 0.07 2.33
CA VAL A 190 -13.14 0.83 1.56
C VAL A 190 -12.66 2.26 1.41
N ASN A 191 -12.49 2.69 0.16
CA ASN A 191 -12.05 4.03 -0.20
C ASN A 191 -13.14 4.78 -0.98
N CYS A 192 -13.08 6.10 -0.96
CA CYS A 192 -14.09 6.98 -1.57
C CYS A 192 -15.50 6.69 -1.02
N MET A 193 -15.60 6.41 0.28
CA MET A 193 -16.90 6.28 0.95
C MET A 193 -17.63 7.63 0.90
N ASP A 194 -18.93 7.58 0.71
CA ASP A 194 -19.82 8.73 0.80
C ASP A 194 -21.07 8.37 1.64
N TYR A 195 -21.99 9.33 1.77
CA TYR A 195 -23.21 9.14 2.57
C TYR A 195 -24.43 8.79 1.71
N THR A 196 -24.22 8.16 0.56
CA THR A 196 -25.31 7.71 -0.31
C THR A 196 -25.82 6.32 0.09
N LEU A 197 -27.10 6.06 -0.11
CA LEU A 197 -27.68 4.73 0.10
C LEU A 197 -27.00 3.65 -0.74
N LEU A 198 -26.56 4.00 -1.95
CA LEU A 198 -25.85 3.06 -2.85
C LEU A 198 -24.51 2.62 -2.25
N ALA A 199 -23.75 3.53 -1.63
CA ALA A 199 -22.50 3.20 -0.96
C ALA A 199 -22.74 2.31 0.28
N GLU A 200 -23.76 2.62 1.08
CA GLU A 200 -24.16 1.83 2.25
C GLU A 200 -24.62 0.42 1.83
N GLU A 201 -25.41 0.28 0.79
CA GLU A 201 -25.85 -1.02 0.25
C GLU A 201 -24.67 -1.85 -0.27
N ALA A 202 -23.73 -1.22 -1.02
CA ALA A 202 -22.55 -1.89 -1.53
C ALA A 202 -21.63 -2.36 -0.40
N LEU A 203 -21.45 -1.53 0.64
CA LEU A 203 -20.68 -1.90 1.83
C LEU A 203 -21.35 -3.05 2.60
N SER A 204 -22.66 -3.00 2.78
CA SER A 204 -23.43 -4.07 3.44
C SER A 204 -23.32 -5.39 2.68
N ALA A 205 -23.43 -5.36 1.35
CA ALA A 205 -23.26 -6.54 0.50
C ALA A 205 -21.83 -7.11 0.62
N LEU A 206 -20.81 -6.24 0.58
CA LEU A 206 -19.42 -6.65 0.74
C LEU A 206 -19.20 -7.29 2.12
N THR A 207 -19.72 -6.69 3.19
CA THR A 207 -19.64 -7.21 4.56
C THR A 207 -20.24 -8.60 4.65
N THR A 208 -21.41 -8.82 4.07
CA THR A 208 -22.09 -10.14 4.06
C THR A 208 -21.25 -11.18 3.29
N ILE A 209 -20.76 -10.82 2.09
CA ILE A 209 -19.92 -11.71 1.27
C ILE A 209 -18.66 -12.15 2.05
N ILE A 210 -18.03 -11.24 2.79
CA ILE A 210 -16.83 -11.53 3.56
C ILE A 210 -17.15 -12.37 4.80
N ALA A 211 -18.18 -12.01 5.57
CA ALA A 211 -18.58 -12.72 6.78
C ALA A 211 -18.95 -14.18 6.47
N ASP A 212 -19.71 -14.39 5.41
CA ASP A 212 -20.18 -15.72 4.99
C ASP A 212 -19.15 -16.50 4.14
N ARG A 213 -17.97 -15.94 3.92
CA ARG A 213 -16.91 -16.50 3.06
C ARG A 213 -17.38 -16.86 1.64
N MET A 214 -18.33 -16.10 1.09
CA MET A 214 -18.87 -16.34 -0.25
C MET A 214 -17.93 -15.87 -1.39
N TYR A 215 -16.72 -15.44 -1.07
CA TYR A 215 -15.76 -14.89 -2.03
C TYR A 215 -14.89 -15.96 -2.70
N SER A 216 -14.62 -17.09 -2.05
CA SER A 216 -13.81 -18.18 -2.59
C SER A 216 -14.17 -19.52 -1.96
N LYS A 217 -14.07 -20.61 -2.76
CA LYS A 217 -14.12 -21.99 -2.27
C LYS A 217 -12.72 -22.57 -2.04
N ALA A 218 -11.67 -21.90 -2.53
CA ALA A 218 -10.29 -22.30 -2.35
C ALA A 218 -9.79 -21.93 -0.95
N ASP A 219 -8.77 -22.64 -0.48
CA ASP A 219 -8.14 -22.39 0.82
C ASP A 219 -7.14 -21.22 0.70
N ILE A 220 -7.64 -20.04 0.33
CA ILE A 220 -6.86 -18.80 0.34
C ILE A 220 -6.71 -18.28 1.78
N PRO A 221 -5.68 -17.45 2.06
CA PRO A 221 -5.56 -16.74 3.33
C PRO A 221 -6.83 -15.96 3.68
N PRO A 222 -7.06 -15.67 4.97
CA PRO A 222 -8.23 -14.90 5.40
C PRO A 222 -8.35 -13.57 4.66
N VAL A 223 -9.56 -13.27 4.20
CA VAL A 223 -9.96 -11.96 3.69
C VAL A 223 -10.89 -11.34 4.73
N THR A 224 -10.54 -10.16 5.22
CA THR A 224 -11.31 -9.42 6.22
C THR A 224 -11.56 -8.00 5.76
N LEU A 225 -12.63 -7.40 6.26
CA LEU A 225 -12.93 -5.99 6.04
C LEU A 225 -12.34 -5.17 7.19
N LEU A 226 -11.64 -4.08 6.86
CA LEU A 226 -11.21 -3.10 7.87
C LEU A 226 -12.42 -2.31 8.38
N GLU A 227 -12.40 -1.95 9.66
CA GLU A 227 -13.42 -1.06 10.24
C GLU A 227 -13.25 0.37 9.74
N THR A 228 -11.98 0.76 9.52
CA THR A 228 -11.63 2.07 8.95
C THR A 228 -12.12 2.18 7.50
N GLN A 229 -12.83 3.26 7.22
CA GLN A 229 -13.27 3.65 5.88
C GLN A 229 -12.66 5.01 5.53
N ILE A 230 -12.26 5.18 4.28
CA ILE A 230 -11.72 6.45 3.81
C ILE A 230 -12.77 7.15 2.96
N TYR A 231 -13.14 8.35 3.35
CA TYR A 231 -14.08 9.20 2.63
C TYR A 231 -13.37 9.94 1.47
N ASP A 232 -14.12 10.27 0.41
CA ASP A 232 -13.58 11.10 -0.69
C ASP A 232 -13.40 12.54 -0.20
N LEU A 233 -12.19 12.84 0.27
CA LEU A 233 -11.86 14.12 0.86
C LEU A 233 -10.75 14.82 0.06
N GLU A 234 -10.90 16.14 -0.10
CA GLU A 234 -9.94 16.98 -0.82
C GLU A 234 -8.55 16.99 -0.17
N VAL A 235 -8.45 16.76 1.15
CA VAL A 235 -7.19 16.74 1.87
C VAL A 235 -6.20 15.72 1.33
N TYR A 236 -6.67 14.58 0.82
CA TYR A 236 -5.78 13.58 0.20
C TYR A 236 -5.19 14.06 -1.13
N LYS A 237 -5.95 14.82 -1.93
CA LYS A 237 -5.48 15.47 -3.15
C LYS A 237 -4.50 16.61 -2.83
N LEU A 238 -4.83 17.39 -1.79
CA LEU A 238 -3.98 18.46 -1.28
C LEU A 238 -2.65 17.94 -0.74
N GLY A 239 -2.65 16.75 -0.09
CA GLY A 239 -1.45 16.07 0.39
C GLY A 239 -0.42 15.87 -0.72
N HIS A 240 -0.84 15.33 -1.85
CA HIS A 240 0.02 15.14 -3.01
C HIS A 240 0.55 16.49 -3.54
N THR A 241 -0.32 17.49 -3.68
CA THR A 241 0.08 18.84 -4.16
C THR A 241 1.11 19.50 -3.26
N ARG A 242 1.03 19.29 -1.95
CA ARG A 242 1.93 19.90 -0.95
C ARG A 242 3.13 19.02 -0.58
N GLY A 243 3.22 17.81 -1.10
CA GLY A 243 4.26 16.85 -0.71
C GLY A 243 4.24 16.51 0.78
N GLN A 244 3.03 16.46 1.38
CA GLN A 244 2.82 16.22 2.81
C GLN A 244 1.75 15.12 3.01
N PRO A 245 1.90 14.27 4.02
CA PRO A 245 0.85 13.31 4.34
C PRO A 245 -0.39 14.03 4.86
N ALA A 246 -1.57 13.55 4.46
CA ALA A 246 -2.86 14.18 4.75
C ALA A 246 -3.11 14.38 6.25
N HIS A 247 -2.63 13.49 7.09
CA HIS A 247 -2.78 13.61 8.55
C HIS A 247 -2.07 14.84 9.12
N ARG A 248 -1.01 15.35 8.49
CA ARG A 248 -0.34 16.61 8.87
C ARG A 248 -1.12 17.86 8.43
N LEU A 249 -2.04 17.70 7.48
CA LEU A 249 -2.81 18.80 6.91
C LEU A 249 -4.19 18.96 7.55
N GLU A 250 -4.72 17.90 8.17
CA GLU A 250 -6.05 17.91 8.76
C GLU A 250 -6.12 17.05 10.01
N TYR A 251 -6.11 17.74 11.15
CA TYR A 251 -6.24 17.13 12.48
C TYR A 251 -7.66 17.19 13.05
N GLN A 252 -8.42 18.22 12.67
CA GLN A 252 -9.77 18.48 13.13
C GLN A 252 -10.66 18.86 11.95
N THR A 253 -11.94 18.61 12.06
CA THR A 253 -12.92 18.92 11.04
C THR A 253 -14.29 19.13 11.68
N ASP A 254 -15.11 19.98 11.06
CA ASP A 254 -16.52 20.15 11.40
C ASP A 254 -17.44 19.21 10.58
N ARG A 255 -16.86 18.40 9.71
CA ARG A 255 -17.58 17.40 8.91
C ARG A 255 -18.04 16.22 9.76
N LYS A 256 -19.03 15.48 9.25
CA LYS A 256 -19.48 14.20 9.84
C LYS A 256 -18.38 13.13 9.76
N SER A 257 -17.58 13.11 8.69
CA SER A 257 -16.45 12.17 8.54
C SER A 257 -15.29 12.54 9.46
N LEU A 258 -14.53 11.55 9.88
CA LEU A 258 -13.33 11.75 10.70
C LEU A 258 -12.29 12.59 9.94
N PRO A 259 -11.46 13.38 10.65
CA PRO A 259 -10.33 14.05 10.04
C PRO A 259 -9.29 13.04 9.54
N ALA A 260 -8.48 13.45 8.57
CA ALA A 260 -7.46 12.57 7.98
C ALA A 260 -6.48 12.02 9.01
N ALA A 261 -6.13 12.79 10.04
CA ALA A 261 -5.26 12.33 11.12
C ALA A 261 -5.86 11.15 11.88
N GLN A 262 -7.14 11.22 12.27
CA GLN A 262 -7.82 10.12 12.95
C GLN A 262 -8.00 8.92 12.04
N THR A 263 -8.37 9.14 10.77
CA THR A 263 -8.53 8.05 9.79
C THR A 263 -7.23 7.28 9.58
N MET A 264 -6.09 7.98 9.43
CA MET A 264 -4.79 7.33 9.28
C MET A 264 -4.33 6.63 10.56
N HIS A 265 -4.63 7.19 11.73
CA HIS A 265 -4.38 6.57 13.01
C HIS A 265 -5.13 5.23 13.14
N ASP A 266 -6.45 5.24 12.89
CA ASP A 266 -7.28 4.06 13.02
C ASP A 266 -6.84 2.97 12.04
N LEU A 267 -6.55 3.34 10.79
CA LEU A 267 -6.00 2.43 9.78
C LEU A 267 -4.67 1.82 10.23
N ALA A 268 -3.74 2.63 10.72
CA ALA A 268 -2.44 2.16 11.20
C ALA A 268 -2.59 1.23 12.41
N CYS A 269 -3.48 1.54 13.34
CA CYS A 269 -3.77 0.69 14.50
C CYS A 269 -4.39 -0.65 14.12
N GLU A 270 -5.26 -0.70 13.10
CA GLU A 270 -5.82 -1.96 12.58
C GLU A 270 -4.79 -2.81 11.83
N LEU A 271 -3.84 -2.17 11.15
CA LEU A 271 -2.77 -2.86 10.42
C LEU A 271 -1.63 -3.32 11.34
N PHE A 272 -1.30 -2.51 12.33
CA PHE A 272 -0.14 -2.70 13.21
C PHE A 272 -0.50 -2.44 14.68
N PRO A 273 -1.35 -3.27 15.29
CA PRO A 273 -1.84 -3.06 16.66
C PRO A 273 -0.72 -3.03 17.71
N GLN A 274 0.43 -3.65 17.42
CA GLN A 274 1.61 -3.66 18.29
C GLN A 274 2.28 -2.29 18.45
N TRP A 275 2.00 -1.32 17.60
CA TRP A 275 2.56 0.04 17.63
C TRP A 275 1.54 1.12 17.97
N ARG A 276 0.37 0.73 18.51
CA ARG A 276 -0.70 1.66 18.86
C ARG A 276 -0.20 2.85 19.67
N ASP A 277 0.62 2.62 20.71
CA ASP A 277 1.13 3.72 21.56
C ASP A 277 1.94 4.75 20.76
N ARG A 278 2.69 4.31 19.74
CA ARG A 278 3.42 5.22 18.84
C ARG A 278 2.46 6.05 17.98
N PHE A 279 1.41 5.42 17.48
CA PHE A 279 0.39 6.08 16.67
C PHE A 279 -0.46 7.05 17.49
N ASP A 280 -0.78 6.70 18.73
CA ASP A 280 -1.45 7.60 19.67
C ASP A 280 -0.62 8.86 19.92
N ALA A 281 0.71 8.73 20.02
CA ALA A 281 1.61 9.87 20.19
C ALA A 281 1.59 10.82 18.97
N VAL A 282 1.37 10.32 17.74
CA VAL A 282 1.22 11.17 16.55
C VAL A 282 0.01 12.09 16.69
N LEU A 283 -1.12 11.59 17.21
CA LEU A 283 -2.31 12.40 17.44
C LEU A 283 -2.14 13.41 18.59
N GLN A 284 -1.37 13.06 19.64
CA GLN A 284 -1.14 13.92 20.80
C GLN A 284 -0.18 15.06 20.54
N ASN A 285 0.82 14.87 19.66
CA ASN A 285 1.86 15.84 19.33
C ASN A 285 1.44 16.84 18.25
N GLN A 286 0.14 16.95 17.97
CA GLN A 286 -0.37 17.89 16.98
C GLN A 286 -0.08 19.35 17.37
N PRO A 287 0.26 20.23 16.42
CA PRO A 287 0.30 21.65 16.70
C PRO A 287 -1.10 22.08 17.18
N LYS A 288 -1.17 22.59 18.42
CA LYS A 288 -2.40 23.20 18.93
C LYS A 288 -2.67 24.36 17.99
N GLY A 289 -3.70 24.23 17.15
CA GLY A 289 -4.11 25.27 16.23
C GLY A 289 -4.27 26.56 16.99
N ASP A 290 -3.57 27.60 16.55
CA ASP A 290 -3.89 28.97 16.95
C ASP A 290 -5.34 29.22 16.53
N LYS A 291 -6.19 29.47 17.53
CA LYS A 291 -7.60 29.83 17.38
C LYS A 291 -7.75 31.19 16.73
#